data_379ec21a00e292262dae23383f4e4e1b
#
_entry.id   379ec21a00e292262dae23383f4e4e1b
#
_cell.length_a   1.000
_cell.length_b   1.000
_cell.length_c   1.000
_cell.angle_alpha   90.00
_cell.angle_beta   90.00
_cell.angle_gamma   90.00
#
_symmetry.space_group_name_H-M   'P 1'
#
loop_
_entity.id
_entity.type
_entity.pdbx_description
1 polymer ?
#
loop_
_entity_poly.entity_id
_entity_poly.type
_entity_poly.pdbx_seq_one_letter_code
_entity_poly.pdbx_strand_id
1 'polypeptide(L)'
;MNEQIFIGIDVAKDTFCVCSSPAAINLSLSNSTKGINQLIKLLKPHNVKLVVLEATGGYERPIVAGLLQADFKVVVASPRQVRQFARGIGELAKTDPIDARVLARFAQLVQPKPRPQFSRKTEELADLVTRRNQLTSLRTQELNREQTVRHRQVLKSVRKMIKTLNAQIADLDELIQKHIQSDEQLSNKDKILRSTPGIGPQTSAILLSQLPELGLLNRQQIAALVGVAPYDFRSGRFAGQSRIWGGRKQIRNMLYMAALTAIRYNPVIKNFYQRLISQGKKFKVVITACMRKLLIILNTMMRNETAWKNEKI
;
A
#
# COMPACT_ATOMS: atom_id res chain seq x y z
N MET A 1 12.79 -23.17 -29.30
CA MET A 1 12.00 -22.16 -28.58
C MET A 1 12.66 -21.98 -27.21
N ASN A 2 13.12 -20.78 -26.85
CA ASN A 2 13.72 -20.59 -25.51
C ASN A 2 12.61 -20.78 -24.46
N GLU A 3 12.84 -21.70 -23.53
CA GLU A 3 11.95 -22.00 -22.42
C GLU A 3 11.65 -20.73 -21.62
N GLN A 4 10.39 -20.54 -21.22
CA GLN A 4 9.99 -19.40 -20.39
C GLN A 4 10.50 -19.57 -18.97
N ILE A 5 11.20 -18.57 -18.45
CA ILE A 5 11.69 -18.55 -17.08
C ILE A 5 11.02 -17.49 -16.23
N PHE A 6 10.91 -17.79 -14.94
CA PHE A 6 10.40 -16.91 -13.90
C PHE A 6 11.52 -16.59 -12.93
N ILE A 7 11.65 -15.34 -12.56
CA ILE A 7 12.74 -14.86 -11.72
C ILE A 7 12.22 -14.49 -10.35
N GLY A 8 12.89 -14.94 -9.31
CA GLY A 8 12.72 -14.52 -7.94
C GLY A 8 13.95 -13.78 -7.45
N ILE A 9 13.76 -12.63 -6.80
CA ILE A 9 14.85 -11.82 -6.26
C ILE A 9 14.56 -11.53 -4.79
N ASP A 10 15.42 -12.01 -3.90
CA ASP A 10 15.44 -11.60 -2.50
C ASP A 10 16.46 -10.49 -2.30
N VAL A 11 16.04 -9.38 -1.67
CA VAL A 11 16.82 -8.14 -1.63
C VAL A 11 17.21 -7.82 -0.20
N ALA A 12 18.51 -7.68 0.03
CA ALA A 12 19.07 -7.10 1.25
C ALA A 12 19.64 -5.69 0.98
N LYS A 13 20.16 -5.06 2.02
CA LYS A 13 20.75 -3.71 1.94
C LYS A 13 21.88 -3.64 0.93
N ASP A 14 22.82 -4.56 1.03
CA ASP A 14 24.10 -4.50 0.29
C ASP A 14 24.15 -5.48 -0.90
N THR A 15 23.31 -6.52 -0.88
CA THR A 15 23.27 -7.58 -1.89
C THR A 15 21.86 -8.01 -2.22
N PHE A 16 21.69 -8.72 -3.32
CA PHE A 16 20.45 -9.42 -3.63
C PHE A 16 20.74 -10.78 -4.27
N CYS A 17 19.92 -11.76 -3.92
CA CYS A 17 19.97 -13.12 -4.46
C CYS A 17 18.96 -13.29 -5.58
N VAL A 18 19.34 -13.92 -6.68
CA VAL A 18 18.53 -14.16 -7.87
C VAL A 18 18.44 -15.65 -8.15
N CYS A 19 17.22 -16.15 -8.27
CA CYS A 19 16.97 -17.53 -8.71
C CYS A 19 15.95 -17.52 -9.86
N SER A 20 16.04 -18.53 -10.74
CA SER A 20 15.04 -18.79 -11.77
C SER A 20 14.24 -20.06 -11.50
N SER A 21 13.06 -20.14 -12.11
CA SER A 21 12.25 -21.34 -12.21
C SER A 21 11.76 -21.50 -13.66
N PRO A 22 12.11 -22.57 -14.40
CA PRO A 22 13.04 -23.64 -14.01
C PRO A 22 14.43 -23.15 -13.59
N ALA A 23 15.15 -23.97 -12.81
CA ALA A 23 16.40 -23.61 -12.17
C ALA A 23 17.56 -23.55 -13.17
N ALA A 24 17.79 -22.39 -13.79
CA ALA A 24 18.92 -22.11 -14.68
C ALA A 24 19.83 -21.00 -14.12
N ILE A 25 19.30 -20.14 -13.24
CA ILE A 25 20.02 -19.01 -12.65
C ILE A 25 19.96 -19.13 -11.13
N ASN A 26 21.12 -19.04 -10.49
CA ASN A 26 21.27 -18.94 -9.03
C ASN A 26 22.57 -18.18 -8.74
N LEU A 27 22.45 -16.92 -8.32
CA LEU A 27 23.58 -16.04 -8.07
C LEU A 27 23.24 -14.93 -7.07
N SER A 28 24.28 -14.33 -6.51
CA SER A 28 24.17 -13.14 -5.66
C SER A 28 24.94 -11.98 -6.28
N LEU A 29 24.35 -10.79 -6.26
CA LEU A 29 24.90 -9.56 -6.82
C LEU A 29 24.86 -8.44 -5.78
N SER A 30 25.70 -7.41 -5.95
CA SER A 30 25.64 -6.21 -5.11
C SER A 30 24.40 -5.39 -5.41
N ASN A 31 23.74 -4.86 -4.36
CA ASN A 31 22.61 -3.94 -4.50
C ASN A 31 23.11 -2.53 -4.84
N SER A 32 23.69 -2.40 -6.01
CA SER A 32 24.29 -1.20 -6.58
C SER A 32 23.92 -1.07 -8.06
N THR A 33 24.08 0.10 -8.64
CA THR A 33 23.84 0.33 -10.08
C THR A 33 24.62 -0.68 -10.94
N LYS A 34 25.86 -1.02 -10.55
CA LYS A 34 26.69 -2.02 -11.25
C LYS A 34 26.04 -3.40 -11.22
N GLY A 35 25.61 -3.87 -10.03
CA GLY A 35 24.98 -5.18 -9.89
C GLY A 35 23.62 -5.26 -10.60
N ILE A 36 22.84 -4.20 -10.56
CA ILE A 36 21.55 -4.10 -11.30
C ILE A 36 21.80 -4.20 -12.82
N ASN A 37 22.79 -3.49 -13.34
CA ASN A 37 23.15 -3.56 -14.76
C ASN A 37 23.66 -4.96 -15.15
N GLN A 38 24.40 -5.64 -14.28
CA GLN A 38 24.81 -7.03 -14.47
C GLN A 38 23.59 -7.98 -14.53
N LEU A 39 22.63 -7.80 -13.63
CA LEU A 39 21.39 -8.57 -13.65
C LEU A 39 20.63 -8.37 -14.98
N ILE A 40 20.44 -7.12 -15.41
CA ILE A 40 19.74 -6.80 -16.66
C ILE A 40 20.45 -7.45 -17.87
N LYS A 41 21.78 -7.38 -17.92
CA LYS A 41 22.59 -8.02 -18.96
C LYS A 41 22.39 -9.52 -18.99
N LEU A 42 22.36 -10.15 -17.80
CA LEU A 42 22.17 -11.59 -17.65
C LEU A 42 20.77 -12.02 -18.10
N LEU A 43 19.74 -11.25 -17.78
CA LEU A 43 18.34 -11.60 -18.07
C LEU A 43 17.93 -11.38 -19.52
N LYS A 44 18.53 -10.40 -20.23
CA LYS A 44 18.20 -10.06 -21.62
C LYS A 44 18.19 -11.23 -22.62
N PRO A 45 19.13 -12.20 -22.58
CA PRO A 45 19.13 -13.35 -23.50
C PRO A 45 18.02 -14.36 -23.25
N HIS A 46 17.35 -14.30 -22.08
CA HIS A 46 16.36 -15.26 -21.65
C HIS A 46 14.94 -14.80 -21.91
N ASN A 47 14.03 -15.74 -22.14
CA ASN A 47 12.60 -15.46 -22.27
C ASN A 47 11.98 -15.30 -20.86
N VAL A 48 12.24 -14.16 -20.20
CA VAL A 48 11.75 -13.88 -18.84
C VAL A 48 10.28 -13.51 -18.89
N LYS A 49 9.43 -14.36 -18.31
CA LYS A 49 7.98 -14.13 -18.26
C LYS A 49 7.59 -13.13 -17.17
N LEU A 50 8.20 -13.25 -16.00
CA LEU A 50 7.88 -12.44 -14.82
C LEU A 50 9.07 -12.42 -13.85
N VAL A 51 9.34 -11.26 -13.27
CA VAL A 51 10.27 -11.07 -12.15
C VAL A 51 9.46 -10.75 -10.90
N VAL A 52 9.69 -11.47 -9.81
CA VAL A 52 9.05 -11.23 -8.52
C VAL A 52 10.10 -10.93 -7.46
N LEU A 53 9.91 -9.82 -6.74
CA LEU A 53 10.68 -9.43 -5.57
C LEU A 53 9.78 -9.38 -4.34
N GLU A 54 10.39 -9.48 -3.15
CA GLU A 54 9.69 -9.18 -1.89
C GLU A 54 9.89 -7.71 -1.51
N ALA A 55 8.87 -7.09 -0.88
CA ALA A 55 8.99 -5.74 -0.35
C ALA A 55 9.90 -5.75 0.89
N THR A 56 11.05 -5.05 0.82
CA THR A 56 12.11 -5.03 1.85
C THR A 56 12.34 -3.66 2.47
N GLY A 57 11.28 -2.82 2.50
CA GLY A 57 11.36 -1.49 3.12
C GLY A 57 12.03 -0.41 2.26
N GLY A 58 12.19 -0.66 0.96
CA GLY A 58 12.68 0.31 -0.02
C GLY A 58 14.00 -0.09 -0.71
N TYR A 59 14.73 -1.08 -0.19
CA TYR A 59 15.97 -1.57 -0.82
C TYR A 59 15.71 -2.20 -2.20
N GLU A 60 14.49 -2.67 -2.45
CA GLU A 60 14.04 -3.22 -3.73
C GLU A 60 13.83 -2.15 -4.82
N ARG A 61 13.59 -0.89 -4.46
CA ARG A 61 13.19 0.17 -5.40
C ARG A 61 14.17 0.39 -6.56
N PRO A 62 15.50 0.49 -6.36
CA PRO A 62 16.45 0.67 -7.46
C PRO A 62 16.44 -0.50 -8.46
N ILE A 63 16.32 -1.75 -7.95
CA ILE A 63 16.25 -2.95 -8.79
C ILE A 63 14.97 -2.94 -9.62
N VAL A 64 13.84 -2.65 -8.98
CA VAL A 64 12.53 -2.54 -9.66
C VAL A 64 12.59 -1.49 -10.76
N ALA A 65 13.10 -0.30 -10.47
CA ALA A 65 13.23 0.78 -11.45
C ALA A 65 14.12 0.37 -12.65
N GLY A 66 15.28 -0.24 -12.40
CA GLY A 66 16.17 -0.71 -13.46
C GLY A 66 15.55 -1.80 -14.32
N LEU A 67 14.87 -2.77 -13.72
CA LEU A 67 14.20 -3.85 -14.46
C LEU A 67 13.02 -3.33 -15.30
N LEU A 68 12.25 -2.39 -14.78
CA LEU A 68 11.14 -1.76 -15.51
C LEU A 68 11.64 -0.92 -16.69
N GLN A 69 12.74 -0.17 -16.53
CA GLN A 69 13.39 0.57 -17.63
C GLN A 69 13.94 -0.36 -18.73
N ALA A 70 14.23 -1.61 -18.38
CA ALA A 70 14.67 -2.64 -19.32
C ALA A 70 13.51 -3.51 -19.86
N ASP A 71 12.24 -3.04 -19.71
CA ASP A 71 10.99 -3.66 -20.19
C ASP A 71 10.65 -5.02 -19.59
N PHE A 72 11.22 -5.37 -18.42
CA PHE A 72 10.81 -6.58 -17.72
C PHE A 72 9.48 -6.37 -16.98
N LYS A 73 8.65 -7.42 -16.93
CA LYS A 73 7.45 -7.46 -16.10
C LYS A 73 7.85 -7.74 -14.66
N VAL A 74 7.64 -6.79 -13.76
CA VAL A 74 8.07 -6.87 -12.36
C VAL A 74 6.89 -6.81 -11.42
N VAL A 75 6.91 -7.64 -10.37
CA VAL A 75 5.95 -7.62 -9.26
C VAL A 75 6.69 -7.55 -7.93
N VAL A 76 6.33 -6.59 -7.10
CA VAL A 76 6.73 -6.56 -5.70
C VAL A 76 5.64 -7.26 -4.88
N ALA A 77 5.95 -8.47 -4.40
CA ALA A 77 5.03 -9.30 -3.65
C ALA A 77 4.98 -8.89 -2.16
N SER A 78 3.86 -9.20 -1.51
CA SER A 78 3.74 -9.01 -0.07
C SER A 78 4.52 -10.11 0.66
N PRO A 79 5.39 -9.76 1.64
CA PRO A 79 6.13 -10.72 2.46
C PRO A 79 5.25 -11.81 3.06
N ARG A 80 4.05 -11.42 3.46
CA ARG A 80 3.08 -12.35 4.03
C ARG A 80 2.60 -13.40 3.03
N GLN A 81 2.33 -13.00 1.78
CA GLN A 81 1.88 -13.94 0.74
C GLN A 81 2.98 -14.92 0.38
N VAL A 82 4.21 -14.42 0.21
CA VAL A 82 5.38 -15.25 -0.10
C VAL A 82 5.63 -16.25 1.03
N ARG A 83 5.57 -15.81 2.30
CA ARG A 83 5.77 -16.71 3.45
C ARG A 83 4.67 -17.75 3.59
N GLN A 84 3.41 -17.41 3.32
CA GLN A 84 2.32 -18.39 3.31
C GLN A 84 2.47 -19.40 2.17
N PHE A 85 2.89 -18.95 1.01
CA PHE A 85 3.19 -19.81 -0.13
C PHE A 85 4.36 -20.77 0.19
N ALA A 86 5.47 -20.28 0.75
CA ALA A 86 6.61 -21.09 1.17
C ALA A 86 6.17 -22.23 2.10
N ARG A 87 5.39 -21.90 3.13
CA ARG A 87 4.82 -22.91 4.04
C ARG A 87 3.92 -23.92 3.33
N GLY A 88 3.09 -23.44 2.39
CA GLY A 88 2.18 -24.30 1.60
C GLY A 88 2.90 -25.31 0.71
N ILE A 89 4.10 -25.00 0.26
CA ILE A 89 4.96 -25.92 -0.53
C ILE A 89 5.97 -26.70 0.32
N GLY A 90 5.86 -26.63 1.66
CA GLY A 90 6.74 -27.34 2.59
C GLY A 90 8.11 -26.69 2.85
N GLU A 91 8.36 -25.47 2.33
CA GLU A 91 9.62 -24.76 2.56
C GLU A 91 9.56 -23.98 3.88
N LEU A 92 10.16 -24.53 4.92
CA LEU A 92 10.14 -23.96 6.28
C LEU A 92 11.40 -23.14 6.59
N ALA A 93 12.53 -23.52 5.98
CA ALA A 93 13.81 -22.82 6.15
C ALA A 93 13.76 -21.40 5.57
N LYS A 94 14.60 -20.53 6.11
CA LYS A 94 14.71 -19.14 5.67
C LYS A 94 16.18 -18.76 5.52
N THR A 95 16.62 -18.59 4.26
CA THR A 95 17.91 -18.01 3.87
C THR A 95 17.72 -17.29 2.55
N ASP A 96 18.52 -16.27 2.27
CA ASP A 96 18.36 -15.44 1.06
C ASP A 96 18.31 -16.28 -0.26
N PRO A 97 19.13 -17.33 -0.48
CA PRO A 97 19.01 -18.19 -1.66
C PRO A 97 17.69 -19.01 -1.69
N ILE A 98 17.21 -19.46 -0.52
CA ILE A 98 15.94 -20.18 -0.42
C ILE A 98 14.79 -19.23 -0.70
N ASP A 99 14.81 -18.02 -0.14
CA ASP A 99 13.77 -17.02 -0.33
C ASP A 99 13.71 -16.57 -1.81
N ALA A 100 14.85 -16.38 -2.49
CA ALA A 100 14.89 -16.11 -3.93
C ALA A 100 14.30 -17.26 -4.76
N ARG A 101 14.59 -18.52 -4.41
CA ARG A 101 14.02 -19.71 -5.08
C ARG A 101 12.50 -19.82 -4.84
N VAL A 102 12.03 -19.54 -3.62
CA VAL A 102 10.62 -19.50 -3.28
C VAL A 102 9.90 -18.42 -4.11
N LEU A 103 10.50 -17.23 -4.26
CA LEU A 103 9.97 -16.14 -5.09
C LEU A 103 9.88 -16.54 -6.58
N ALA A 104 10.89 -17.24 -7.12
CA ALA A 104 10.83 -17.75 -8.49
C ALA A 104 9.71 -18.77 -8.69
N ARG A 105 9.52 -19.71 -7.75
CA ARG A 105 8.42 -20.67 -7.76
C ARG A 105 7.05 -19.98 -7.58
N PHE A 106 6.99 -18.96 -6.72
CA PHE A 106 5.80 -18.13 -6.56
C PHE A 106 5.45 -17.42 -7.87
N ALA A 107 6.46 -16.85 -8.56
CA ALA A 107 6.27 -16.23 -9.87
C ALA A 107 5.71 -17.22 -10.90
N GLN A 108 6.21 -18.46 -10.92
CA GLN A 108 5.81 -19.51 -11.86
C GLN A 108 4.37 -20.02 -11.60
N LEU A 109 4.05 -20.34 -10.34
CA LEU A 109 2.81 -21.04 -9.99
C LEU A 109 1.65 -20.08 -9.76
N VAL A 110 1.89 -18.90 -9.16
CA VAL A 110 0.84 -17.92 -8.83
C VAL A 110 0.65 -16.89 -9.95
N GLN A 111 1.70 -16.57 -10.69
CA GLN A 111 1.74 -15.56 -11.76
C GLN A 111 1.03 -14.26 -11.33
N PRO A 112 1.50 -13.61 -10.25
CA PRO A 112 0.86 -12.41 -9.75
C PRO A 112 0.88 -11.32 -10.84
N LYS A 113 -0.22 -10.56 -10.95
CA LYS A 113 -0.32 -9.50 -11.95
C LYS A 113 0.61 -8.34 -11.58
N PRO A 114 1.37 -7.80 -12.54
CA PRO A 114 2.13 -6.58 -12.34
C PRO A 114 1.22 -5.44 -11.86
N ARG A 115 1.73 -4.65 -10.91
CA ARG A 115 1.01 -3.44 -10.47
C ARG A 115 1.26 -2.32 -11.49
N PRO A 116 0.35 -1.33 -11.55
CA PRO A 116 0.61 -0.12 -12.30
C PRO A 116 1.93 0.51 -11.84
N GLN A 117 2.75 0.94 -12.80
CA GLN A 117 3.97 1.67 -12.48
C GLN A 117 3.60 3.02 -11.87
N PHE A 118 4.33 3.38 -10.82
CA PHE A 118 4.26 4.74 -10.29
C PHE A 118 5.03 5.68 -11.23
N SER A 119 4.45 6.84 -11.50
CA SER A 119 5.25 7.92 -12.06
C SER A 119 6.27 8.37 -11.00
N ARG A 120 7.42 8.90 -11.42
CA ARG A 120 8.41 9.48 -10.52
C ARG A 120 7.77 10.49 -9.56
N LYS A 121 6.83 11.29 -10.04
CA LYS A 121 6.05 12.23 -9.22
C LYS A 121 5.22 11.55 -8.12
N THR A 122 4.64 10.39 -8.41
CA THR A 122 3.90 9.62 -7.41
C THR A 122 4.83 9.01 -6.35
N GLU A 123 6.04 8.58 -6.74
CA GLU A 123 7.05 8.07 -5.81
C GLU A 123 7.56 9.18 -4.88
N GLU A 124 7.88 10.35 -5.42
CA GLU A 124 8.27 11.53 -4.64
C GLU A 124 7.15 11.92 -3.65
N LEU A 125 5.88 11.91 -4.09
CA LEU A 125 4.74 12.13 -3.20
C LEU A 125 4.67 11.07 -2.09
N ALA A 126 4.93 9.80 -2.40
CA ALA A 126 4.91 8.73 -1.40
C ALA A 126 5.98 8.91 -0.32
N ASP A 127 7.15 9.42 -0.68
CA ASP A 127 8.22 9.70 0.28
C ASP A 127 7.84 10.87 1.22
N LEU A 128 7.27 11.96 0.68
CA LEU A 128 6.75 13.09 1.48
C LEU A 128 5.65 12.64 2.45
N VAL A 129 4.66 11.90 1.96
CA VAL A 129 3.54 11.37 2.76
C VAL A 129 4.05 10.39 3.83
N THR A 130 5.01 9.55 3.50
CA THR A 130 5.61 8.60 4.45
C THR A 130 6.33 9.34 5.56
N ARG A 131 7.15 10.36 5.23
CA ARG A 131 7.84 11.17 6.24
C ARG A 131 6.87 11.91 7.15
N ARG A 132 5.84 12.52 6.57
CA ARG A 132 4.77 13.18 7.34
C ARG A 132 4.11 12.23 8.34
N ASN A 133 3.79 11.01 7.93
CA ASN A 133 3.16 10.01 8.80
C ASN A 133 4.09 9.56 9.93
N GLN A 134 5.41 9.43 9.66
CA GLN A 134 6.41 9.16 10.70
C GLN A 134 6.43 10.28 11.75
N LEU A 135 6.49 11.55 11.33
CA LEU A 135 6.48 12.68 12.25
C LEU A 135 5.18 12.75 13.06
N THR A 136 4.04 12.48 12.43
CA THR A 136 2.73 12.41 13.12
C THR A 136 2.72 11.30 14.18
N SER A 137 3.33 10.15 13.91
CA SER A 137 3.45 9.06 14.88
C SER A 137 4.33 9.47 16.07
N LEU A 138 5.49 10.09 15.81
CA LEU A 138 6.39 10.62 16.84
C LEU A 138 5.68 11.67 17.70
N ARG A 139 4.95 12.60 17.05
CA ARG A 139 4.17 13.61 17.78
C ARG A 139 3.14 12.97 18.71
N THR A 140 2.46 11.94 18.27
CA THR A 140 1.48 11.21 19.10
C THR A 140 2.14 10.57 20.31
N GLN A 141 3.35 10.01 20.14
CA GLN A 141 4.12 9.44 21.24
C GLN A 141 4.52 10.54 22.27
N GLU A 142 4.98 11.71 21.79
CA GLU A 142 5.34 12.83 22.66
C GLU A 142 4.11 13.40 23.39
N LEU A 143 2.95 13.51 22.72
CA LEU A 143 1.70 13.93 23.35
C LEU A 143 1.25 12.96 24.47
N ASN A 144 1.44 11.66 24.29
CA ASN A 144 1.16 10.69 25.34
C ASN A 144 2.15 10.80 26.50
N ARG A 145 3.44 11.06 26.22
CA ARG A 145 4.45 11.32 27.25
C ARG A 145 4.15 12.58 28.04
N GLU A 146 3.69 13.65 27.39
CA GLU A 146 3.31 14.90 28.05
C GLU A 146 2.29 14.68 29.18
N GLN A 147 1.36 13.74 28.99
CA GLN A 147 0.32 13.43 29.99
C GLN A 147 0.87 12.67 31.22
N THR A 148 1.99 11.97 31.09
CA THR A 148 2.53 11.08 32.13
C THR A 148 3.74 11.64 32.84
N VAL A 149 4.47 12.58 32.23
CA VAL A 149 5.70 13.17 32.80
C VAL A 149 5.37 14.16 33.90
N ARG A 150 6.01 13.99 35.09
CA ARG A 150 5.84 14.91 36.27
C ARG A 150 7.00 15.87 36.43
N HIS A 151 8.21 15.50 35.99
CA HIS A 151 9.41 16.35 36.19
C HIS A 151 9.38 17.56 35.25
N ARG A 152 9.42 18.78 35.83
CA ARG A 152 9.23 20.04 35.12
C ARG A 152 10.19 20.26 33.94
N GLN A 153 11.47 19.93 34.07
CA GLN A 153 12.46 20.10 33.00
C GLN A 153 12.24 19.10 31.87
N VAL A 154 11.87 17.83 32.19
CA VAL A 154 11.52 16.81 31.18
C VAL A 154 10.27 17.23 30.42
N LEU A 155 9.25 17.74 31.13
CA LEU A 155 8.03 18.26 30.50
C LEU A 155 8.34 19.41 29.52
N LYS A 156 9.25 20.33 29.88
CA LYS A 156 9.71 21.41 28.99
C LYS A 156 10.38 20.85 27.73
N SER A 157 11.20 19.80 27.85
CA SER A 157 11.83 19.12 26.71
C SER A 157 10.81 18.46 25.80
N VAL A 158 9.84 17.71 26.34
CA VAL A 158 8.74 17.06 25.58
C VAL A 158 7.94 18.11 24.81
N ARG A 159 7.54 19.22 25.45
CA ARG A 159 6.82 20.31 24.79
C ARG A 159 7.61 20.97 23.67
N LYS A 160 8.93 21.15 23.84
CA LYS A 160 9.81 21.67 22.78
C LYS A 160 9.81 20.70 21.57
N MET A 161 9.90 19.39 21.81
CA MET A 161 9.85 18.39 20.75
C MET A 161 8.51 18.43 20.01
N ILE A 162 7.37 18.49 20.73
CA ILE A 162 6.03 18.60 20.13
C ILE A 162 5.94 19.83 19.23
N LYS A 163 6.46 20.99 19.69
CA LYS A 163 6.47 22.23 18.88
C LYS A 163 7.28 22.05 17.59
N THR A 164 8.46 21.44 17.67
CA THR A 164 9.30 21.16 16.50
C THR A 164 8.61 20.20 15.53
N LEU A 165 7.99 19.13 16.04
CA LEU A 165 7.27 18.15 15.20
C LEU A 165 6.06 18.80 14.51
N ASN A 166 5.32 19.68 15.20
CA ASN A 166 4.20 20.41 14.60
C ASN A 166 4.66 21.30 13.43
N ALA A 167 5.77 22.03 13.59
CA ALA A 167 6.34 22.87 12.53
C ALA A 167 6.74 22.01 11.32
N GLN A 168 7.51 20.93 11.53
CA GLN A 168 7.92 20.04 10.44
C GLN A 168 6.75 19.36 9.72
N ILE A 169 5.67 19.01 10.45
CA ILE A 169 4.46 18.45 9.84
C ILE A 169 3.77 19.50 8.97
N ALA A 170 3.69 20.76 9.41
CA ALA A 170 3.10 21.84 8.64
C ALA A 170 3.90 22.11 7.35
N ASP A 171 5.24 22.15 7.44
CA ASP A 171 6.12 22.31 6.28
C ASP A 171 5.91 21.18 5.25
N LEU A 172 5.80 19.93 5.72
CA LEU A 172 5.53 18.79 4.84
C LEU A 172 4.11 18.84 4.24
N ASP A 173 3.10 19.32 4.98
CA ASP A 173 1.76 19.49 4.45
C ASP A 173 1.75 20.50 3.30
N GLU A 174 2.50 21.59 3.41
CA GLU A 174 2.67 22.57 2.35
C GLU A 174 3.43 21.99 1.14
N LEU A 175 4.53 21.29 1.38
CA LEU A 175 5.30 20.62 0.31
C LEU A 175 4.47 19.59 -0.45
N ILE A 176 3.67 18.78 0.25
CA ILE A 176 2.75 17.80 -0.35
C ILE A 176 1.75 18.51 -1.27
N GLN A 177 1.14 19.61 -0.82
CA GLN A 177 0.18 20.35 -1.65
C GLN A 177 0.86 20.97 -2.88
N LYS A 178 2.03 21.60 -2.74
CA LYS A 178 2.82 22.13 -3.85
C LYS A 178 3.19 21.03 -4.86
N HIS A 179 3.61 19.87 -4.35
CA HIS A 179 3.96 18.73 -5.19
C HIS A 179 2.75 18.21 -6.01
N ILE A 180 1.59 18.06 -5.39
CA ILE A 180 0.35 17.67 -6.08
C ILE A 180 -0.04 18.71 -7.13
N GLN A 181 0.07 20.01 -6.82
CA GLN A 181 -0.29 21.09 -7.74
C GLN A 181 0.69 21.22 -8.91
N SER A 182 1.95 20.80 -8.76
CA SER A 182 2.97 20.86 -9.82
C SER A 182 2.79 19.81 -10.92
N ASP A 183 1.88 18.87 -10.76
CA ASP A 183 1.58 17.81 -11.73
C ASP A 183 0.08 17.85 -12.05
N GLU A 184 -0.26 18.04 -13.30
CA GLU A 184 -1.66 18.19 -13.75
C GLU A 184 -2.50 16.94 -13.46
N GLN A 185 -1.95 15.75 -13.67
CA GLN A 185 -2.66 14.49 -13.44
C GLN A 185 -2.93 14.28 -11.93
N LEU A 186 -1.93 14.54 -11.08
CA LEU A 186 -2.11 14.46 -9.62
C LEU A 186 -3.10 15.51 -9.13
N SER A 187 -3.02 16.74 -9.64
CA SER A 187 -3.93 17.84 -9.29
C SER A 187 -5.38 17.52 -9.66
N ASN A 188 -5.62 16.99 -10.86
CA ASN A 188 -6.97 16.61 -11.28
C ASN A 188 -7.53 15.46 -10.44
N LYS A 189 -6.72 14.44 -10.15
CA LYS A 189 -7.09 13.34 -9.26
C LYS A 189 -7.37 13.82 -7.83
N ASP A 190 -6.58 14.75 -7.31
CA ASP A 190 -6.80 15.36 -5.98
C ASP A 190 -8.13 16.10 -5.93
N LYS A 191 -8.46 16.91 -6.94
CA LYS A 191 -9.75 17.62 -7.05
C LYS A 191 -10.92 16.63 -7.02
N ILE A 192 -10.84 15.55 -7.80
CA ILE A 192 -11.86 14.49 -7.82
C ILE A 192 -12.04 13.89 -6.42
N LEU A 193 -10.98 13.47 -5.76
CA LEU A 193 -11.05 12.84 -4.44
C LEU A 193 -11.61 13.81 -3.39
N ARG A 194 -11.11 15.04 -3.36
CA ARG A 194 -11.51 16.08 -2.38
C ARG A 194 -12.91 16.62 -2.58
N SER A 195 -13.51 16.43 -3.74
CA SER A 195 -14.93 16.76 -3.93
C SER A 195 -15.86 15.91 -3.06
N THR A 196 -15.39 14.74 -2.58
CA THR A 196 -16.18 13.84 -1.73
C THR A 196 -16.21 14.33 -0.28
N PRO A 197 -17.38 14.62 0.32
CA PRO A 197 -17.48 14.98 1.73
C PRO A 197 -16.89 13.87 2.63
N GLY A 198 -15.92 14.26 3.46
CA GLY A 198 -15.15 13.34 4.31
C GLY A 198 -13.74 13.03 3.81
N ILE A 199 -13.36 13.50 2.61
CA ILE A 199 -12.02 13.36 2.06
C ILE A 199 -11.30 14.71 2.12
N GLY A 200 -10.36 14.84 3.05
CA GLY A 200 -9.49 16.00 3.18
C GLY A 200 -8.18 15.87 2.40
N PRO A 201 -7.32 16.92 2.43
CA PRO A 201 -6.06 16.95 1.70
C PRO A 201 -5.12 15.77 2.05
N GLN A 202 -4.98 15.45 3.34
CA GLN A 202 -4.12 14.33 3.78
C GLN A 202 -4.66 12.98 3.32
N THR A 203 -5.98 12.78 3.36
CA THR A 203 -6.62 11.55 2.88
C THR A 203 -6.39 11.37 1.39
N SER A 204 -6.57 12.45 0.61
CA SER A 204 -6.32 12.45 -0.83
C SER A 204 -4.85 12.14 -1.15
N ALA A 205 -3.91 12.81 -0.50
CA ALA A 205 -2.47 12.58 -0.68
C ALA A 205 -2.06 11.12 -0.39
N ILE A 206 -2.61 10.51 0.69
CA ILE A 206 -2.37 9.10 1.02
C ILE A 206 -2.94 8.19 -0.07
N LEU A 207 -4.15 8.45 -0.57
CA LEU A 207 -4.75 7.64 -1.64
C LEU A 207 -3.94 7.73 -2.92
N LEU A 208 -3.54 8.93 -3.34
CA LEU A 208 -2.76 9.16 -4.55
C LEU A 208 -1.38 8.49 -4.49
N SER A 209 -0.72 8.55 -3.33
CA SER A 209 0.65 8.04 -3.16
C SER A 209 0.72 6.55 -2.84
N GLN A 210 -0.28 5.98 -2.15
CA GLN A 210 -0.20 4.62 -1.61
C GLN A 210 -1.24 3.64 -2.19
N LEU A 211 -2.16 4.13 -3.03
CA LEU A 211 -3.18 3.31 -3.69
C LEU A 211 -3.29 3.64 -5.19
N PRO A 212 -2.21 3.45 -5.97
CA PRO A 212 -2.21 3.75 -7.41
C PRO A 212 -3.22 2.93 -8.20
N GLU A 213 -3.66 1.81 -7.63
CA GLU A 213 -4.66 0.93 -8.23
C GLU A 213 -6.09 1.50 -8.13
N LEU A 214 -6.27 2.64 -7.45
CA LEU A 214 -7.57 3.31 -7.32
C LEU A 214 -8.06 3.77 -8.71
N GLY A 215 -9.25 3.32 -9.08
CA GLY A 215 -9.83 3.50 -10.42
C GLY A 215 -9.57 2.35 -11.39
N LEU A 216 -8.56 1.50 -11.15
CA LEU A 216 -8.18 0.42 -12.07
C LEU A 216 -8.78 -0.94 -11.71
N LEU A 217 -9.01 -1.19 -10.43
CA LEU A 217 -9.50 -2.47 -9.91
C LEU A 217 -11.03 -2.48 -9.81
N ASN A 218 -11.61 -3.68 -9.85
CA ASN A 218 -13.02 -3.83 -9.55
C ASN A 218 -13.30 -3.66 -8.04
N ARG A 219 -14.60 -3.56 -7.67
CA ARG A 219 -15.05 -3.32 -6.29
C ARG A 219 -14.59 -4.37 -5.27
N GLN A 220 -14.41 -5.61 -5.69
CA GLN A 220 -13.99 -6.71 -4.82
C GLN A 220 -12.48 -6.68 -4.63
N GLN A 221 -11.73 -6.50 -5.72
CA GLN A 221 -10.28 -6.44 -5.72
C GLN A 221 -9.75 -5.26 -4.90
N ILE A 222 -10.31 -4.04 -5.09
CA ILE A 222 -9.87 -2.87 -4.32
C ILE A 222 -10.20 -3.01 -2.83
N ALA A 223 -11.35 -3.58 -2.47
CA ALA A 223 -11.72 -3.84 -1.09
C ALA A 223 -10.81 -4.88 -0.43
N ALA A 224 -10.43 -5.94 -1.14
CA ALA A 224 -9.50 -6.96 -0.69
C ALA A 224 -8.08 -6.39 -0.53
N LEU A 225 -7.61 -5.59 -1.51
CA LEU A 225 -6.29 -4.94 -1.48
C LEU A 225 -6.12 -4.02 -0.26
N VAL A 226 -7.16 -3.27 0.09
CA VAL A 226 -7.16 -2.38 1.25
C VAL A 226 -7.44 -3.13 2.57
N GLY A 227 -8.03 -4.33 2.50
CA GLY A 227 -8.37 -5.15 3.65
C GLY A 227 -9.67 -4.73 4.34
N VAL A 228 -10.66 -4.29 3.55
CA VAL A 228 -12.04 -4.00 3.99
C VAL A 228 -13.07 -4.94 3.35
N ALA A 229 -12.61 -5.97 2.62
CA ALA A 229 -13.47 -7.06 2.15
C ALA A 229 -13.78 -8.01 3.32
N PRO A 230 -15.05 -8.37 3.55
CA PRO A 230 -15.38 -9.44 4.48
C PRO A 230 -15.04 -10.79 3.86
N TYR A 231 -14.40 -11.64 4.63
CA TYR A 231 -14.17 -13.04 4.30
C TYR A 231 -15.02 -13.90 5.22
N ASP A 232 -15.74 -14.84 4.65
CA ASP A 232 -16.55 -15.80 5.39
C ASP A 232 -15.67 -16.94 5.91
N PHE A 233 -15.83 -17.23 7.18
CA PHE A 233 -15.20 -18.38 7.83
C PHE A 233 -16.33 -19.36 8.25
N ARG A 234 -16.79 -20.13 7.26
CA ARG A 234 -17.86 -21.11 7.47
C ARG A 234 -17.35 -22.49 7.02
N SER A 235 -17.54 -23.50 7.85
CA SER A 235 -17.24 -24.88 7.51
C SER A 235 -18.27 -25.81 8.13
N GLY A 236 -18.96 -26.58 7.33
CA GLY A 236 -19.99 -27.52 7.78
C GLY A 236 -21.06 -26.86 8.66
N ARG A 237 -21.22 -27.35 9.91
CA ARG A 237 -22.16 -26.79 10.90
C ARG A 237 -21.66 -25.52 11.59
N PHE A 238 -20.40 -25.11 11.38
CA PHE A 238 -19.83 -23.92 12.00
C PHE A 238 -20.18 -22.67 11.20
N ALA A 239 -21.13 -21.89 11.70
CA ALA A 239 -21.50 -20.58 11.14
C ALA A 239 -20.61 -19.47 11.75
N GLY A 240 -19.35 -19.39 11.33
CA GLY A 240 -18.44 -18.31 11.73
C GLY A 240 -18.87 -16.94 11.20
N GLN A 241 -18.48 -15.87 11.91
CA GLN A 241 -18.76 -14.51 11.48
C GLN A 241 -17.77 -14.08 10.40
N SER A 242 -18.27 -13.38 9.35
CA SER A 242 -17.41 -12.75 8.36
C SER A 242 -16.50 -11.70 9.00
N ARG A 243 -15.21 -11.72 8.69
CA ARG A 243 -14.21 -10.79 9.21
C ARG A 243 -13.38 -10.18 8.09
N ILE A 244 -12.95 -8.94 8.28
CA ILE A 244 -11.95 -8.34 7.40
C ILE A 244 -10.57 -8.91 7.72
N TRP A 245 -9.75 -9.09 6.67
CA TRP A 245 -8.43 -9.70 6.82
C TRP A 245 -7.40 -9.09 5.88
N GLY A 246 -6.15 -8.95 6.35
CA GLY A 246 -5.01 -8.54 5.52
C GLY A 246 -5.11 -7.11 5.01
N GLY A 247 -4.61 -6.89 3.81
CA GLY A 247 -4.61 -5.61 3.10
C GLY A 247 -3.67 -4.55 3.65
N ARG A 248 -3.73 -3.34 3.06
CA ARG A 248 -2.87 -2.20 3.39
C ARG A 248 -3.35 -1.50 4.66
N LYS A 249 -2.75 -1.84 5.80
CA LYS A 249 -3.14 -1.33 7.15
C LYS A 249 -3.20 0.21 7.19
N GLN A 250 -2.23 0.89 6.59
CA GLN A 250 -2.14 2.35 6.61
C GLN A 250 -3.34 3.00 5.91
N ILE A 251 -3.71 2.51 4.72
CA ILE A 251 -4.90 2.98 3.98
C ILE A 251 -6.17 2.65 4.75
N ARG A 252 -6.27 1.46 5.34
CA ARG A 252 -7.44 1.09 6.15
C ARG A 252 -7.62 2.00 7.36
N ASN A 253 -6.54 2.36 8.07
CA ASN A 253 -6.61 3.29 9.20
C ASN A 253 -7.04 4.69 8.75
N MET A 254 -6.53 5.18 7.63
CA MET A 254 -6.93 6.45 7.05
C MET A 254 -8.42 6.42 6.64
N LEU A 255 -8.88 5.36 5.97
CA LEU A 255 -10.29 5.20 5.59
C LEU A 255 -11.23 5.14 6.80
N TYR A 256 -10.77 4.61 7.93
CA TYR A 256 -11.54 4.64 9.18
C TYR A 256 -11.81 6.08 9.61
N MET A 257 -10.80 6.95 9.63
CA MET A 257 -10.96 8.36 9.98
C MET A 257 -11.82 9.11 8.94
N ALA A 258 -11.60 8.86 7.66
CA ALA A 258 -12.42 9.42 6.59
C ALA A 258 -13.89 9.00 6.69
N ALA A 259 -14.16 7.73 7.04
CA ALA A 259 -15.52 7.24 7.23
C ALA A 259 -16.20 7.86 8.45
N LEU A 260 -15.49 8.10 9.57
CA LEU A 260 -16.03 8.83 10.72
C LEU A 260 -16.46 10.27 10.37
N THR A 261 -15.74 10.93 9.48
CA THR A 261 -16.12 12.24 8.97
C THR A 261 -17.29 12.12 7.97
N ALA A 262 -17.23 11.13 7.07
CA ALA A 262 -18.26 10.94 6.05
C ALA A 262 -19.64 10.58 6.62
N ILE A 263 -19.73 9.83 7.73
CA ILE A 263 -21.03 9.54 8.37
C ILE A 263 -21.72 10.82 8.91
N ARG A 264 -20.97 11.90 9.09
CA ARG A 264 -21.54 13.20 9.53
C ARG A 264 -21.91 14.09 8.35
N TYR A 265 -21.06 14.16 7.33
CA TYR A 265 -21.13 15.17 6.28
C TYR A 265 -21.47 14.64 4.88
N ASN A 266 -21.37 13.32 4.63
CA ASN A 266 -21.71 12.73 3.34
C ASN A 266 -23.10 12.08 3.41
N PRO A 267 -24.12 12.58 2.68
CA PRO A 267 -25.50 12.09 2.79
C PRO A 267 -25.63 10.59 2.48
N VAL A 268 -24.92 10.10 1.47
CA VAL A 268 -24.97 8.70 1.03
C VAL A 268 -24.38 7.76 2.09
N ILE A 269 -23.27 8.17 2.73
CA ILE A 269 -22.63 7.38 3.78
C ILE A 269 -23.44 7.50 5.08
N LYS A 270 -23.95 8.67 5.41
CA LYS A 270 -24.82 8.90 6.58
C LYS A 270 -26.07 8.03 6.54
N ASN A 271 -26.82 8.05 5.45
CA ASN A 271 -28.02 7.22 5.28
C ASN A 271 -27.69 5.71 5.35
N PHE A 272 -26.58 5.31 4.74
CA PHE A 272 -26.13 3.93 4.81
C PHE A 272 -25.76 3.51 6.24
N TYR A 273 -25.05 4.37 6.99
CA TYR A 273 -24.71 4.17 8.39
C TYR A 273 -25.98 4.02 9.25
N GLN A 274 -26.90 4.96 9.16
CA GLN A 274 -28.14 4.96 9.95
C GLN A 274 -28.97 3.70 9.70
N ARG A 275 -29.11 3.29 8.43
CA ARG A 275 -29.81 2.06 8.06
C ARG A 275 -29.20 0.82 8.72
N LEU A 276 -27.87 0.70 8.77
CA LEU A 276 -27.21 -0.46 9.35
C LEU A 276 -27.29 -0.44 10.89
N ILE A 277 -27.25 0.71 11.52
CA ILE A 277 -27.46 0.86 12.97
C ILE A 277 -28.88 0.49 13.35
N SER A 278 -29.90 0.96 12.61
CA SER A 278 -31.30 0.61 12.86
C SER A 278 -31.59 -0.89 12.69
N GLN A 279 -30.77 -1.61 11.91
CA GLN A 279 -30.79 -3.07 11.78
C GLN A 279 -30.06 -3.79 12.95
N GLY A 280 -29.65 -3.08 14.00
CA GLY A 280 -28.97 -3.68 15.17
C GLY A 280 -27.52 -4.11 14.93
N LYS A 281 -26.87 -3.68 13.85
CA LYS A 281 -25.47 -4.05 13.59
C LYS A 281 -24.51 -3.31 14.53
N LYS A 282 -23.48 -4.02 15.03
CA LYS A 282 -22.47 -3.46 15.94
C LYS A 282 -21.67 -2.33 15.22
N PHE A 283 -21.34 -1.27 15.95
CA PHE A 283 -20.61 -0.09 15.43
C PHE A 283 -19.40 -0.43 14.57
N LYS A 284 -18.49 -1.31 15.05
CA LYS A 284 -17.29 -1.71 14.28
C LYS A 284 -17.60 -2.38 12.94
N VAL A 285 -18.71 -3.10 12.85
CA VAL A 285 -19.17 -3.73 11.60
C VAL A 285 -19.71 -2.66 10.67
N VAL A 286 -20.52 -1.75 11.19
CA VAL A 286 -21.14 -0.66 10.42
C VAL A 286 -20.09 0.29 9.86
N ILE A 287 -19.13 0.74 10.68
CA ILE A 287 -18.07 1.64 10.22
C ILE A 287 -17.19 0.97 9.14
N THR A 288 -16.89 -0.32 9.28
CA THR A 288 -16.14 -1.08 8.26
C THR A 288 -16.92 -1.17 6.94
N ALA A 289 -18.24 -1.36 7.00
CA ALA A 289 -19.10 -1.33 5.82
C ALA A 289 -19.12 0.06 5.16
N CYS A 290 -19.15 1.15 5.96
CA CYS A 290 -19.03 2.52 5.49
C CYS A 290 -17.67 2.79 4.81
N MET A 291 -16.56 2.31 5.40
CA MET A 291 -15.22 2.38 4.78
C MET A 291 -15.21 1.72 3.41
N ARG A 292 -15.77 0.51 3.31
CA ARG A 292 -15.86 -0.22 2.04
C ARG A 292 -16.72 0.53 1.02
N LYS A 293 -17.89 1.05 1.43
CA LYS A 293 -18.77 1.82 0.55
C LYS A 293 -18.07 3.09 0.05
N LEU A 294 -17.43 3.85 0.94
CA LEU A 294 -16.66 5.04 0.60
C LEU A 294 -15.53 4.70 -0.40
N LEU A 295 -14.74 3.65 -0.14
CA LEU A 295 -13.67 3.21 -1.03
C LEU A 295 -14.18 2.85 -2.43
N ILE A 296 -15.31 2.14 -2.53
CA ILE A 296 -15.91 1.77 -3.81
C ILE A 296 -16.39 3.00 -4.58
N ILE A 297 -16.97 3.98 -3.88
CA ILE A 297 -17.37 5.27 -4.49
C ILE A 297 -16.14 5.97 -5.06
N LEU A 298 -15.10 6.17 -4.25
CA LEU A 298 -13.86 6.81 -4.69
C LEU A 298 -13.22 6.06 -5.88
N ASN A 299 -13.24 4.73 -5.85
CA ASN A 299 -12.73 3.91 -6.95
C ASN A 299 -13.53 4.12 -8.25
N THR A 300 -14.84 4.27 -8.16
CA THR A 300 -15.70 4.54 -9.33
C THR A 300 -15.47 5.96 -9.86
N MET A 301 -15.40 6.96 -8.98
CA MET A 301 -15.11 8.34 -9.34
C MET A 301 -13.76 8.48 -10.06
N MET A 302 -12.73 7.83 -9.55
CA MET A 302 -11.39 7.82 -10.16
C MET A 302 -11.36 7.09 -11.51
N ARG A 303 -12.16 6.03 -11.67
CA ARG A 303 -12.27 5.30 -12.95
C ARG A 303 -12.95 6.14 -14.03
N ASN A 304 -13.99 6.88 -13.63
CA ASN A 304 -14.81 7.65 -14.56
C ASN A 304 -14.34 9.11 -14.68
N GLU A 305 -13.29 9.47 -13.93
CA GLU A 305 -12.75 10.84 -13.85
C GLU A 305 -13.82 11.89 -13.52
N THR A 306 -14.78 11.52 -12.66
CA THR A 306 -15.93 12.36 -12.29
C THR A 306 -15.83 12.82 -10.85
N ALA A 307 -16.10 14.10 -10.60
CA ALA A 307 -16.23 14.64 -9.26
C ALA A 307 -17.51 14.11 -8.56
N TRP A 308 -17.51 14.19 -7.23
CA TRP A 308 -18.67 13.84 -6.43
C TRP A 308 -19.90 14.67 -6.84
N LYS A 309 -20.99 13.98 -7.12
CA LYS A 309 -22.30 14.61 -7.34
C LYS A 309 -23.21 14.25 -6.18
N ASN A 310 -23.85 15.27 -5.59
CA ASN A 310 -24.93 15.07 -4.62
C ASN A 310 -26.21 14.65 -5.36
N GLU A 311 -26.20 13.50 -6.01
CA GLU A 311 -27.46 12.94 -6.52
C GLU A 311 -28.26 12.47 -5.32
N LYS A 312 -29.46 13.03 -5.17
CA LYS A 312 -30.51 12.47 -4.31
C LYS A 312 -30.87 11.11 -4.90
N ILE A 313 -30.40 10.03 -4.23
CA ILE A 313 -30.87 8.66 -4.47
C ILE A 313 -32.10 8.44 -3.59
#